data_d218fe2e436cea916f84279fd11d2d78
#
_entry.id   d218fe2e436cea916f84279fd11d2d78
#
_cell.length_a   1.000
_cell.length_b   1.000
_cell.length_c   1.000
_cell.angle_alpha   90.00
_cell.angle_beta   90.00
_cell.angle_gamma   90.00
#
_symmetry.space_group_name_H-M   'P 1'
#
loop_
_entity.id
_entity.type
_entity.pdbx_description
1 polymer ?
#
loop_
_entity_poly.entity_id
_entity_poly.type
_entity_poly.pdbx_seq_one_letter_code
_entity_poly.pdbx_strand_id
1 'polypeptide(L)'
;AALTIREKSDASIIIAEKANIKRSGCLAAGVNAINAYIVEGRKPEDYVEYAKKDADDIVREDLLLTMSERLNEVTAKMEKLGLVILKDENGRYVARGNRNIKINGENIKPILADAVNSLENVIVINRLNITDYIVKDNTILGAVGFNIDTGEAYEIRAKKVLCATGGAAGLYKPNNPGFSRHKMWYPPFNTGAGFAMGINAGAEMTTFEMRFIALRCKDTIAPTGTIAQGVGAKQVNSLGEVYENRYGLTTSQRVYGTVRENIEGRGPCYLRTEGISSEQDESLKKAYLNMAPSQTLKWIESGKNPSEQNVEIEGTEPYIVGGHTASGYWVDTNRRTTINGLYAAGDVAGGCPQK
;
A
#
# COMPACT_ATOMS: atom_id res chain seq x y z
N ALA A 1 2.37 -13.96 -7.78
CA ALA A 1 2.61 -15.36 -7.42
C ALA A 1 2.14 -16.32 -8.52
N ALA A 2 0.86 -16.34 -8.90
CA ALA A 2 0.33 -17.30 -9.91
C ALA A 2 1.12 -17.28 -11.22
N LEU A 3 1.35 -16.08 -11.80
CA LEU A 3 2.18 -15.92 -13.00
C LEU A 3 3.56 -16.57 -12.84
N THR A 4 4.26 -16.27 -11.75
CA THR A 4 5.61 -16.83 -11.51
C THR A 4 5.59 -18.35 -11.25
N ILE A 5 4.55 -18.86 -10.60
CA ILE A 5 4.41 -20.32 -10.41
C ILE A 5 4.23 -20.99 -11.78
N ARG A 6 3.39 -20.45 -12.65
CA ARG A 6 3.19 -21.00 -14.00
C ARG A 6 4.42 -20.88 -14.91
N GLU A 7 5.24 -19.85 -14.73
CA GLU A 7 6.54 -19.74 -15.44
C GLU A 7 7.52 -20.85 -15.04
N LYS A 8 7.36 -21.44 -13.83
CA LYS A 8 8.34 -22.34 -13.24
C LYS A 8 7.83 -23.77 -13.04
N SER A 9 6.54 -24.02 -13.17
CA SER A 9 5.94 -25.33 -12.93
C SER A 9 4.58 -25.49 -13.58
N ASP A 10 4.12 -26.73 -13.73
CA ASP A 10 2.79 -27.10 -14.20
C ASP A 10 1.77 -27.30 -13.08
N ALA A 11 2.05 -26.78 -11.89
CA ALA A 11 1.16 -26.90 -10.75
C ALA A 11 -0.23 -26.29 -11.04
N SER A 12 -1.29 -26.98 -10.65
CA SER A 12 -2.63 -26.43 -10.64
C SER A 12 -2.76 -25.38 -9.55
N ILE A 13 -3.42 -24.26 -9.84
CA ILE A 13 -3.57 -23.14 -8.93
C ILE A 13 -5.05 -22.80 -8.76
N ILE A 14 -5.50 -22.65 -7.52
CA ILE A 14 -6.80 -22.06 -7.19
C ILE A 14 -6.55 -20.70 -6.53
N ILE A 15 -7.21 -19.67 -7.02
CA ILE A 15 -7.22 -18.34 -6.40
C ILE A 15 -8.61 -18.10 -5.84
N ALA A 16 -8.74 -18.08 -4.51
CA ALA A 16 -9.95 -17.71 -3.82
C ALA A 16 -9.94 -16.20 -3.56
N GLU A 17 -10.93 -15.51 -4.07
CA GLU A 17 -11.08 -14.06 -3.93
C GLU A 17 -12.44 -13.73 -3.29
N LYS A 18 -12.41 -13.03 -2.17
CA LYS A 18 -13.62 -12.69 -1.41
C LYS A 18 -14.59 -11.81 -2.21
N ALA A 19 -14.11 -10.96 -3.09
CA ALA A 19 -14.94 -10.06 -3.89
C ALA A 19 -14.78 -10.36 -5.40
N ASN A 20 -13.97 -9.58 -6.10
CA ASN A 20 -13.70 -9.76 -7.52
C ASN A 20 -12.23 -9.48 -7.81
N ILE A 21 -11.54 -10.42 -8.43
CA ILE A 21 -10.10 -10.33 -8.68
C ILE A 21 -9.69 -9.08 -9.47
N LYS A 22 -10.57 -8.54 -10.33
CA LYS A 22 -10.29 -7.34 -11.12
C LYS A 22 -10.34 -6.04 -10.32
N ARG A 23 -11.08 -6.01 -9.19
CA ARG A 23 -11.44 -4.75 -8.51
C ARG A 23 -11.35 -4.81 -6.98
N SER A 24 -10.89 -5.90 -6.40
CA SER A 24 -10.74 -6.03 -4.96
C SER A 24 -9.40 -5.52 -4.43
N GLY A 25 -9.38 -5.20 -3.14
CA GLY A 25 -8.18 -4.79 -2.42
C GLY A 25 -7.72 -3.36 -2.70
N CYS A 26 -6.64 -2.97 -2.03
CA CYS A 26 -6.11 -1.60 -2.10
C CYS A 26 -5.60 -1.22 -3.49
N LEU A 27 -5.03 -2.17 -4.22
CA LEU A 27 -4.49 -1.94 -5.56
C LEU A 27 -5.56 -1.54 -6.59
N ALA A 28 -6.84 -1.84 -6.31
CA ALA A 28 -7.96 -1.47 -7.18
C ALA A 28 -8.22 0.04 -7.26
N ALA A 29 -7.72 0.81 -6.30
CA ALA A 29 -7.78 2.28 -6.34
C ALA A 29 -6.85 2.88 -7.41
N GLY A 30 -5.93 2.08 -7.97
CA GLY A 30 -4.87 2.56 -8.84
C GLY A 30 -3.78 3.31 -8.08
N VAL A 31 -2.67 3.50 -8.74
CA VAL A 31 -1.51 4.24 -8.20
C VAL A 31 -0.83 5.02 -9.31
N ASN A 32 -0.20 6.14 -8.99
CA ASN A 32 0.51 6.99 -9.95
C ASN A 32 2.04 6.85 -9.87
N ALA A 33 2.51 5.99 -8.99
CA ALA A 33 3.94 5.71 -8.83
C ALA A 33 4.17 4.29 -8.31
N ILE A 34 5.26 3.68 -8.72
CA ILE A 34 5.85 2.56 -8.00
C ILE A 34 6.82 3.16 -7.00
N ASN A 35 6.52 3.03 -5.71
CA ASN A 35 7.28 3.64 -4.62
C ASN A 35 8.50 2.83 -4.17
N ALA A 36 8.71 1.67 -4.75
CA ALA A 36 9.81 0.77 -4.49
C ALA A 36 10.46 0.40 -5.83
N TYR A 37 11.48 1.12 -6.22
CA TYR A 37 12.24 0.93 -7.45
C TYR A 37 13.69 1.34 -7.22
N ILE A 38 14.63 0.56 -7.72
CA ILE A 38 16.06 0.87 -7.63
C ILE A 38 16.42 1.73 -8.84
N VAL A 39 16.45 3.05 -8.64
CA VAL A 39 16.78 4.01 -9.70
C VAL A 39 18.27 3.94 -10.05
N GLU A 40 18.63 4.43 -11.22
CA GLU A 40 20.01 4.47 -11.70
C GLU A 40 20.94 5.12 -10.66
N GLY A 41 22.11 4.51 -10.42
CA GLY A 41 23.08 4.94 -9.40
C GLY A 41 22.76 4.53 -7.97
N ARG A 42 21.68 3.77 -7.76
CA ARG A 42 21.28 3.20 -6.45
C ARG A 42 21.40 1.67 -6.47
N LYS A 43 21.40 1.10 -5.27
CA LYS A 43 21.45 -0.35 -5.04
C LYS A 43 20.37 -0.79 -4.07
N PRO A 44 20.03 -2.10 -4.03
CA PRO A 44 18.99 -2.63 -3.15
C PRO A 44 19.15 -2.25 -1.68
N GLU A 45 20.38 -2.18 -1.17
CA GLU A 45 20.69 -1.80 0.21
C GLU A 45 20.27 -0.36 0.52
N ASP A 46 20.35 0.56 -0.44
CA ASP A 46 19.89 1.95 -0.24
C ASP A 46 18.41 2.02 0.09
N TYR A 47 17.63 1.09 -0.46
CA TYR A 47 16.21 0.96 -0.12
C TYR A 47 16.00 0.43 1.30
N VAL A 48 16.82 -0.55 1.72
CA VAL A 48 16.80 -1.08 3.09
C VAL A 48 17.13 0.01 4.09
N GLU A 49 18.20 0.76 3.86
CA GLU A 49 18.60 1.89 4.73
C GLU A 49 17.52 2.98 4.82
N TYR A 50 16.85 3.27 3.71
CA TYR A 50 15.70 4.18 3.76
C TYR A 50 14.57 3.63 4.65
N ALA A 51 14.21 2.37 4.50
CA ALA A 51 13.13 1.76 5.26
C ALA A 51 13.47 1.64 6.76
N LYS A 52 14.73 1.34 7.10
CA LYS A 52 15.24 1.38 8.47
C LYS A 52 15.04 2.76 9.10
N LYS A 53 15.53 3.79 8.42
CA LYS A 53 15.38 5.17 8.89
C LYS A 53 13.93 5.60 9.04
N ASP A 54 13.04 5.15 8.15
CA ASP A 54 11.61 5.48 8.20
C ASP A 54 10.88 4.79 9.35
N ALA A 55 11.36 3.63 9.78
CA ALA A 55 10.78 2.81 10.84
C ALA A 55 11.57 2.82 12.15
N ASP A 56 12.50 3.74 12.32
CA ASP A 56 13.33 3.90 13.52
C ASP A 56 14.04 2.58 13.90
N ASP A 57 14.64 1.93 12.90
CA ASP A 57 15.34 0.64 12.94
C ASP A 57 14.46 -0.59 13.28
N ILE A 58 13.15 -0.42 13.47
CA ILE A 58 12.23 -1.54 13.75
C ILE A 58 11.76 -2.21 12.45
N VAL A 59 12.67 -2.95 11.81
CA VAL A 59 12.41 -3.67 10.56
C VAL A 59 13.16 -4.99 10.45
N ARG A 60 12.65 -5.89 9.62
CA ARG A 60 13.32 -7.09 9.15
C ARG A 60 14.09 -6.76 7.87
N GLU A 61 15.37 -6.42 8.01
CA GLU A 61 16.26 -6.02 6.90
C GLU A 61 16.43 -7.12 5.87
N ASP A 62 16.51 -8.38 6.31
CA ASP A 62 16.60 -9.56 5.46
C ASP A 62 15.40 -9.70 4.50
N LEU A 63 14.19 -9.40 4.98
CA LEU A 63 12.99 -9.42 4.15
C LEU A 63 12.95 -8.26 3.16
N LEU A 64 13.40 -7.07 3.59
CA LEU A 64 13.50 -5.89 2.72
C LEU A 64 14.52 -6.10 1.62
N LEU A 65 15.68 -6.67 1.94
CA LEU A 65 16.72 -6.94 0.95
C LEU A 65 16.25 -7.91 -0.12
N THR A 66 15.70 -9.07 0.27
CA THR A 66 15.17 -10.06 -0.69
C THR A 66 14.04 -9.52 -1.57
N MET A 67 13.31 -8.51 -1.09
CA MET A 67 12.33 -7.81 -1.90
C MET A 67 12.99 -6.82 -2.85
N SER A 68 13.89 -5.97 -2.34
CA SER A 68 14.50 -4.87 -3.11
C SER A 68 15.36 -5.36 -4.26
N GLU A 69 16.03 -6.49 -4.13
CA GLU A 69 16.79 -7.15 -5.20
C GLU A 69 15.92 -7.51 -6.43
N ARG A 70 14.61 -7.64 -6.27
CA ARG A 70 13.70 -8.06 -7.34
C ARG A 70 12.77 -6.99 -7.86
N LEU A 71 12.79 -5.79 -7.31
CA LEU A 71 11.85 -4.71 -7.65
C LEU A 71 11.89 -4.35 -9.13
N ASN A 72 13.08 -4.21 -9.69
CA ASN A 72 13.24 -3.79 -11.09
C ASN A 72 12.82 -4.91 -12.06
N GLU A 73 13.15 -6.17 -11.76
CA GLU A 73 12.70 -7.33 -12.54
C GLU A 73 11.16 -7.40 -12.57
N VAL A 74 10.52 -7.27 -11.41
CA VAL A 74 9.06 -7.33 -11.31
C VAL A 74 8.41 -6.14 -12.02
N THR A 75 8.99 -4.95 -11.91
CA THR A 75 8.52 -3.76 -12.64
C THR A 75 8.56 -3.97 -14.15
N ALA A 76 9.64 -4.51 -14.69
CA ALA A 76 9.74 -4.82 -16.12
C ALA A 76 8.72 -5.89 -16.58
N LYS A 77 8.40 -6.87 -15.72
CA LYS A 77 7.32 -7.83 -15.99
C LYS A 77 5.95 -7.15 -16.02
N MET A 78 5.69 -6.20 -15.13
CA MET A 78 4.44 -5.44 -15.12
C MET A 78 4.27 -4.59 -16.39
N GLU A 79 5.35 -3.96 -16.86
CA GLU A 79 5.33 -3.21 -18.13
C GLU A 79 5.00 -4.14 -19.31
N LYS A 80 5.61 -5.33 -19.36
CA LYS A 80 5.31 -6.33 -20.41
C LYS A 80 3.85 -6.81 -20.41
N LEU A 81 3.21 -6.78 -19.24
CA LEU A 81 1.78 -7.09 -19.09
C LEU A 81 0.86 -5.93 -19.50
N GLY A 82 1.42 -4.75 -19.81
CA GLY A 82 0.67 -3.58 -20.25
C GLY A 82 0.57 -2.45 -19.23
N LEU A 83 1.31 -2.51 -18.11
CA LEU A 83 1.40 -1.37 -17.21
C LEU A 83 2.12 -0.21 -17.91
N VAL A 84 1.48 0.95 -17.97
CA VAL A 84 2.06 2.15 -18.55
C VAL A 84 3.02 2.79 -17.55
N ILE A 85 4.32 2.73 -17.85
CA ILE A 85 5.37 3.40 -17.10
C ILE A 85 5.81 4.63 -17.91
N LEU A 86 5.85 5.79 -17.26
CA LEU A 86 6.22 7.03 -17.94
C LEU A 86 7.73 7.01 -18.25
N LYS A 87 8.07 7.38 -19.48
CA LYS A 87 9.45 7.45 -19.97
C LYS A 87 9.82 8.87 -20.40
N ASP A 88 11.08 9.20 -20.22
CA ASP A 88 11.68 10.44 -20.73
C ASP A 88 11.97 10.33 -22.24
N GLU A 89 12.49 11.38 -22.82
CA GLU A 89 12.89 11.46 -24.22
C GLU A 89 13.94 10.44 -24.65
N ASN A 90 14.72 9.92 -23.69
CA ASN A 90 15.74 8.89 -23.88
C ASN A 90 15.19 7.47 -23.63
N GLY A 91 13.89 7.32 -23.39
CA GLY A 91 13.25 6.03 -23.14
C GLY A 91 13.49 5.47 -21.72
N ARG A 92 14.06 6.25 -20.78
CA ARG A 92 14.29 5.84 -19.41
C ARG A 92 13.06 6.13 -18.54
N TYR A 93 12.81 5.32 -17.53
CA TYR A 93 11.69 5.55 -16.60
C TYR A 93 11.83 6.89 -15.88
N VAL A 94 10.75 7.66 -15.85
CA VAL A 94 10.71 8.95 -15.15
C VAL A 94 10.75 8.71 -13.65
N ALA A 95 11.90 8.99 -13.04
CA ALA A 95 12.06 8.92 -11.59
C ALA A 95 11.30 10.04 -10.87
N ARG A 96 10.82 9.75 -9.66
CA ARG A 96 10.28 10.70 -8.70
C ARG A 96 11.04 10.54 -7.39
N GLY A 97 12.08 11.35 -7.20
CA GLY A 97 13.01 11.16 -6.07
C GLY A 97 13.92 9.94 -6.27
N ASN A 98 14.40 9.38 -5.18
CA ASN A 98 15.51 8.41 -5.18
C ASN A 98 15.08 6.93 -5.23
N ARG A 99 13.77 6.62 -5.22
CA ARG A 99 13.26 5.25 -5.11
C ARG A 99 11.92 5.01 -5.78
N ASN A 100 11.42 5.96 -6.51
CA ASN A 100 10.10 5.92 -7.11
C ASN A 100 10.17 6.17 -8.60
N ILE A 101 9.29 5.55 -9.37
CA ILE A 101 9.06 5.85 -10.77
C ILE A 101 7.58 6.19 -11.01
N LYS A 102 7.33 7.05 -11.99
CA LYS A 102 5.98 7.46 -12.36
C LYS A 102 5.31 6.43 -13.25
N ILE A 103 4.08 6.09 -12.93
CA ILE A 103 3.26 5.18 -13.73
C ILE A 103 1.86 5.75 -13.95
N ASN A 104 1.15 5.18 -14.92
CA ASN A 104 -0.28 5.33 -15.08
C ASN A 104 -0.95 4.01 -14.67
N GLY A 105 -1.18 3.86 -13.36
CA GLY A 105 -1.51 2.59 -12.74
C GLY A 105 -3.00 2.36 -12.45
N GLU A 106 -3.90 3.09 -13.09
CA GLU A 106 -5.35 2.93 -12.91
C GLU A 106 -5.83 1.52 -13.26
N ASN A 107 -5.20 0.90 -14.24
CA ASN A 107 -5.54 -0.43 -14.75
C ASN A 107 -4.64 -1.57 -14.24
N ILE A 108 -3.79 -1.32 -13.27
CA ILE A 108 -2.85 -2.33 -12.76
C ILE A 108 -3.55 -3.60 -12.28
N LYS A 109 -4.69 -3.46 -11.58
CA LYS A 109 -5.46 -4.59 -11.07
C LYS A 109 -6.13 -5.40 -12.18
N PRO A 110 -6.87 -4.79 -13.14
CA PRO A 110 -7.35 -5.47 -14.35
C PRO A 110 -6.27 -6.16 -15.16
N ILE A 111 -5.13 -5.50 -15.42
CA ILE A 111 -4.00 -6.07 -16.17
C ILE A 111 -3.52 -7.39 -15.52
N LEU A 112 -3.30 -7.38 -14.21
CA LEU A 112 -2.89 -8.58 -13.48
C LEU A 112 -3.96 -9.67 -13.47
N ALA A 113 -5.23 -9.29 -13.32
CA ALA A 113 -6.33 -10.24 -13.32
C ALA A 113 -6.53 -10.90 -14.68
N ASP A 114 -6.44 -10.13 -15.76
CA ASP A 114 -6.57 -10.66 -17.12
C ASP A 114 -5.39 -11.58 -17.45
N ALA A 115 -4.17 -11.20 -17.07
CA ALA A 115 -2.99 -12.05 -17.22
C ALA A 115 -3.14 -13.39 -16.47
N VAL A 116 -3.72 -13.37 -15.27
CA VAL A 116 -3.95 -14.59 -14.48
C VAL A 116 -5.07 -15.44 -15.08
N ASN A 117 -6.16 -14.81 -15.51
CA ASN A 117 -7.31 -15.52 -16.11
C ASN A 117 -6.98 -16.17 -17.47
N SER A 118 -5.91 -15.73 -18.14
CA SER A 118 -5.43 -16.33 -19.38
C SER A 118 -4.52 -17.55 -19.19
N LEU A 119 -4.14 -17.85 -17.93
CA LEU A 119 -3.25 -18.97 -17.63
C LEU A 119 -4.00 -20.30 -17.66
N GLU A 120 -3.40 -21.32 -18.27
CA GLU A 120 -3.86 -22.69 -18.13
C GLU A 120 -3.61 -23.22 -16.71
N ASN A 121 -4.44 -24.17 -16.26
CA ASN A 121 -4.39 -24.78 -14.93
C ASN A 121 -4.50 -23.78 -13.76
N VAL A 122 -5.12 -22.63 -13.98
CA VAL A 122 -5.46 -21.64 -12.95
C VAL A 122 -6.97 -21.45 -12.88
N ILE A 123 -7.53 -21.65 -11.71
CA ILE A 123 -8.97 -21.44 -11.44
C ILE A 123 -9.10 -20.24 -10.51
N VAL A 124 -9.85 -19.23 -10.92
CA VAL A 124 -10.19 -18.08 -10.09
C VAL A 124 -11.64 -18.21 -9.62
N ILE A 125 -11.83 -18.27 -8.31
CA ILE A 125 -13.15 -18.33 -7.68
C ILE A 125 -13.38 -16.99 -6.99
N ASN A 126 -14.16 -16.13 -7.62
CA ASN A 126 -14.62 -14.89 -7.02
C ASN A 126 -15.76 -15.15 -6.03
N ARG A 127 -16.02 -14.22 -5.14
CA ARG A 127 -17.08 -14.28 -4.11
C ARG A 127 -16.88 -15.40 -3.11
N LEU A 128 -15.68 -15.95 -3.00
CA LEU A 128 -15.30 -17.00 -2.06
C LEU A 128 -14.54 -16.41 -0.87
N ASN A 129 -15.19 -16.33 0.28
CA ASN A 129 -14.59 -15.90 1.53
C ASN A 129 -13.98 -17.09 2.25
N ILE A 130 -12.66 -17.15 2.31
CA ILE A 130 -11.94 -18.15 3.10
C ILE A 130 -11.98 -17.73 4.57
N THR A 131 -12.32 -18.65 5.46
CA THR A 131 -12.48 -18.41 6.89
C THR A 131 -11.44 -19.08 7.76
N ASP A 132 -10.97 -20.29 7.36
CA ASP A 132 -10.05 -21.08 8.16
C ASP A 132 -9.11 -21.92 7.30
N TYR A 133 -7.99 -22.33 7.89
CA TYR A 133 -7.08 -23.30 7.31
C TYR A 133 -7.38 -24.71 7.81
N ILE A 134 -7.11 -25.68 6.97
CA ILE A 134 -7.08 -27.09 7.34
C ILE A 134 -5.62 -27.43 7.65
N VAL A 135 -5.30 -27.65 8.92
CA VAL A 135 -3.93 -27.95 9.39
C VAL A 135 -3.95 -29.27 10.17
N LYS A 136 -2.96 -30.10 9.93
CA LYS A 136 -2.70 -31.31 10.71
C LYS A 136 -1.19 -31.47 10.92
N ASP A 137 -0.79 -31.77 12.14
CA ASP A 137 0.61 -31.99 12.50
C ASP A 137 1.52 -30.86 12.00
N ASN A 138 1.13 -29.60 12.27
CA ASN A 138 1.79 -28.37 11.82
C ASN A 138 2.01 -28.29 10.29
N THR A 139 1.16 -28.94 9.51
CA THR A 139 1.24 -28.94 8.04
C THR A 139 -0.09 -28.52 7.43
N ILE A 140 -0.04 -27.58 6.49
CA ILE A 140 -1.23 -27.13 5.75
C ILE A 140 -1.75 -28.24 4.84
N LEU A 141 -3.05 -28.45 4.84
CA LEU A 141 -3.74 -29.39 3.96
C LEU A 141 -4.74 -28.69 3.05
N GLY A 142 -5.01 -27.41 3.28
CA GLY A 142 -5.98 -26.64 2.52
C GLY A 142 -6.64 -25.53 3.31
N ALA A 143 -7.82 -25.12 2.87
CA ALA A 143 -8.61 -24.09 3.51
C ALA A 143 -10.09 -24.35 3.31
N VAL A 144 -10.92 -23.76 4.17
CA VAL A 144 -12.39 -23.77 4.07
C VAL A 144 -12.94 -22.35 3.98
N GLY A 145 -14.10 -22.22 3.39
CA GLY A 145 -14.77 -20.96 3.24
C GLY A 145 -16.19 -21.14 2.70
N PHE A 146 -16.77 -20.04 2.29
CA PHE A 146 -18.12 -20.05 1.71
C PHE A 146 -18.26 -18.98 0.63
N ASN A 147 -19.14 -19.24 -0.33
CA ASN A 147 -19.54 -18.25 -1.31
C ASN A 147 -20.42 -17.21 -0.61
N ILE A 148 -20.06 -15.92 -0.72
CA ILE A 148 -20.75 -14.83 0.00
C ILE A 148 -22.12 -14.48 -0.57
N ASP A 149 -22.44 -14.93 -1.79
CA ASP A 149 -23.75 -14.68 -2.42
C ASP A 149 -24.71 -15.84 -2.15
N THR A 150 -24.24 -17.09 -2.20
CA THR A 150 -25.07 -18.28 -2.10
C THR A 150 -25.05 -18.94 -0.72
N GLY A 151 -24.01 -18.66 0.09
CA GLY A 151 -23.78 -19.37 1.35
C GLY A 151 -23.21 -20.78 1.19
N GLU A 152 -22.95 -21.24 -0.04
CA GLU A 152 -22.39 -22.57 -0.31
C GLU A 152 -21.03 -22.73 0.34
N ALA A 153 -20.83 -23.82 1.08
CA ALA A 153 -19.56 -24.13 1.73
C ALA A 153 -18.56 -24.74 0.76
N TYR A 154 -17.31 -24.35 0.91
CA TYR A 154 -16.17 -24.83 0.12
C TYR A 154 -15.11 -25.44 1.01
N GLU A 155 -14.58 -26.58 0.61
CA GLU A 155 -13.35 -27.15 1.11
C GLU A 155 -12.36 -27.27 -0.04
N ILE A 156 -11.20 -26.59 0.08
CA ILE A 156 -10.15 -26.62 -0.91
C ILE A 156 -8.96 -27.36 -0.33
N ARG A 157 -8.61 -28.49 -0.92
CA ARG A 157 -7.40 -29.24 -0.58
C ARG A 157 -6.22 -28.74 -1.40
N ALA A 158 -5.10 -28.46 -0.71
CA ALA A 158 -3.90 -27.95 -1.35
C ALA A 158 -2.63 -28.39 -0.61
N LYS A 159 -1.59 -28.74 -1.36
CA LYS A 159 -0.26 -29.07 -0.81
C LYS A 159 0.47 -27.84 -0.27
N LYS A 160 0.18 -26.65 -0.83
CA LYS A 160 0.76 -25.37 -0.46
C LYS A 160 -0.33 -24.31 -0.51
N VAL A 161 -0.30 -23.38 0.43
CA VAL A 161 -1.22 -22.25 0.49
C VAL A 161 -0.42 -20.96 0.62
N LEU A 162 -0.78 -19.94 -0.18
CA LEU A 162 -0.25 -18.58 -0.03
C LEU A 162 -1.35 -17.68 0.49
N CYS A 163 -1.18 -17.15 1.68
CA CYS A 163 -2.00 -16.07 2.22
C CYS A 163 -1.55 -14.73 1.61
N ALA A 164 -2.46 -14.07 0.91
CA ALA A 164 -2.23 -12.76 0.31
C ALA A 164 -3.45 -11.83 0.51
N THR A 165 -4.07 -11.92 1.69
CA THR A 165 -5.34 -11.26 2.02
C THR A 165 -5.21 -9.76 2.27
N GLY A 166 -3.99 -9.24 2.25
CA GLY A 166 -3.73 -7.83 2.53
C GLY A 166 -3.73 -7.52 4.02
N GLY A 167 -3.75 -6.23 4.35
CA GLY A 167 -3.75 -5.72 5.73
C GLY A 167 -5.12 -5.80 6.40
N ALA A 168 -5.34 -4.96 7.42
CA ALA A 168 -6.52 -4.99 8.25
C ALA A 168 -7.11 -3.58 8.48
N ALA A 169 -7.33 -2.84 7.40
CA ALA A 169 -7.86 -1.47 7.48
C ALA A 169 -9.18 -1.40 8.28
N GLY A 170 -10.09 -2.34 8.04
CA GLY A 170 -11.40 -2.38 8.69
C GLY A 170 -11.40 -2.83 10.14
N LEU A 171 -10.27 -3.28 10.67
CA LEU A 171 -10.12 -3.68 12.07
C LEU A 171 -9.99 -2.46 12.99
N TYR A 172 -9.21 -1.48 12.58
CA TYR A 172 -8.92 -0.31 13.39
C TYR A 172 -10.07 0.67 13.33
N LYS A 173 -10.63 0.95 14.49
CA LYS A 173 -11.68 1.97 14.66
C LYS A 173 -11.01 3.21 15.27
N PRO A 174 -11.18 4.39 14.68
CA PRO A 174 -10.80 5.63 15.33
C PRO A 174 -11.72 5.92 16.52
N ASN A 175 -11.38 6.93 17.32
CA ASN A 175 -12.18 7.36 18.45
C ASN A 175 -13.61 7.79 18.07
N ASN A 176 -13.83 8.09 16.79
CA ASN A 176 -15.17 8.34 16.22
C ASN A 176 -15.49 7.30 15.14
N PRO A 177 -15.95 6.10 15.50
CA PRO A 177 -16.18 5.01 14.55
C PRO A 177 -17.30 5.29 13.53
N GLY A 178 -18.26 6.13 13.85
CA GLY A 178 -19.31 6.54 12.90
C GLY A 178 -18.79 7.40 11.76
N PHE A 179 -17.76 8.20 12.03
CA PHE A 179 -17.18 9.11 11.06
C PHE A 179 -16.19 8.42 10.13
N SER A 180 -15.40 7.49 10.64
CA SER A 180 -14.31 6.88 9.90
C SER A 180 -14.73 5.76 8.96
N ARG A 181 -15.83 5.06 9.27
CA ARG A 181 -16.24 3.87 8.52
C ARG A 181 -16.40 4.11 7.02
N HIS A 182 -16.72 5.32 6.62
CA HIS A 182 -16.90 5.74 5.23
C HIS A 182 -15.73 6.60 4.71
N LYS A 183 -14.70 6.82 5.54
CA LYS A 183 -13.58 7.72 5.23
C LYS A 183 -12.25 7.01 5.36
N MET A 184 -12.19 5.82 4.79
CA MET A 184 -10.97 5.00 4.70
C MET A 184 -10.53 4.90 3.25
N TRP A 185 -9.24 5.07 3.00
CA TRP A 185 -8.65 4.86 1.67
C TRP A 185 -8.65 3.38 1.28
N TYR A 186 -8.35 2.51 2.24
CA TYR A 186 -8.32 1.08 2.03
C TYR A 186 -9.69 0.44 2.20
N PRO A 187 -9.95 -0.74 1.57
CA PRO A 187 -11.23 -1.41 1.66
C PRO A 187 -11.64 -1.67 3.11
N PRO A 188 -12.78 -1.14 3.58
CA PRO A 188 -13.21 -1.28 4.97
C PRO A 188 -13.61 -2.72 5.35
N PHE A 189 -13.83 -3.57 4.36
CA PHE A 189 -14.15 -4.99 4.53
C PHE A 189 -12.91 -5.87 4.71
N ASN A 190 -11.71 -5.29 4.66
CA ASN A 190 -10.48 -5.98 4.99
C ASN A 190 -10.27 -5.92 6.52
N THR A 191 -10.90 -6.86 7.21
CA THR A 191 -11.08 -6.87 8.67
C THR A 191 -10.12 -7.79 9.40
N GLY A 192 -9.01 -8.19 8.78
CA GLY A 192 -7.99 -9.02 9.42
C GLY A 192 -8.27 -10.52 9.43
N ALA A 193 -9.21 -11.01 8.58
CA ALA A 193 -9.52 -12.43 8.52
C ALA A 193 -8.27 -13.29 8.24
N GLY A 194 -7.36 -12.83 7.37
CA GLY A 194 -6.10 -13.53 7.09
C GLY A 194 -5.21 -13.66 8.32
N PHE A 195 -5.18 -12.67 9.21
CA PHE A 195 -4.46 -12.77 10.48
C PHE A 195 -5.15 -13.77 11.43
N ALA A 196 -6.48 -13.68 11.55
CA ALA A 196 -7.26 -14.57 12.42
C ALA A 196 -7.07 -16.04 12.02
N MET A 197 -7.14 -16.35 10.71
CA MET A 197 -6.88 -17.72 10.21
C MET A 197 -5.52 -18.24 10.64
N GLY A 198 -4.47 -17.40 10.56
CA GLY A 198 -3.13 -17.79 10.95
C GLY A 198 -3.00 -18.03 12.46
N ILE A 199 -3.56 -17.13 13.27
CA ILE A 199 -3.57 -17.24 14.73
C ILE A 199 -4.29 -18.51 15.17
N ASN A 200 -5.48 -18.75 14.62
CA ASN A 200 -6.28 -19.94 14.94
C ASN A 200 -5.59 -21.25 14.54
N ALA A 201 -4.81 -21.19 13.45
CA ALA A 201 -4.03 -22.36 12.99
C ALA A 201 -2.69 -22.55 13.74
N GLY A 202 -2.32 -21.63 14.64
CA GLY A 202 -1.09 -21.73 15.42
C GLY A 202 0.15 -21.16 14.71
N ALA A 203 -0.01 -20.34 13.67
CA ALA A 203 1.11 -19.64 13.04
C ALA A 203 1.65 -18.54 13.96
N GLU A 204 2.97 -18.40 14.03
CA GLU A 204 3.59 -17.26 14.71
C GLU A 204 3.32 -15.98 13.96
N MET A 205 3.10 -14.92 14.73
CA MET A 205 2.85 -13.57 14.23
C MET A 205 3.88 -12.59 14.75
N THR A 206 4.14 -11.54 14.02
CA THR A 206 4.83 -10.35 14.54
C THR A 206 3.84 -9.51 15.36
N THR A 207 4.34 -8.52 16.12
CA THR A 207 3.50 -7.63 16.93
C THR A 207 2.42 -6.92 16.09
N PHE A 208 1.26 -6.67 16.69
CA PHE A 208 0.15 -5.92 16.10
C PHE A 208 0.07 -4.47 16.60
N GLU A 209 1.11 -3.95 17.19
CA GLU A 209 1.17 -2.61 17.77
C GLU A 209 1.36 -1.51 16.70
N MET A 210 1.98 -1.84 15.58
CA MET A 210 2.28 -0.85 14.54
C MET A 210 1.08 -0.65 13.61
N ARG A 211 0.73 0.61 13.42
CA ARG A 211 -0.28 1.05 12.47
C ARG A 211 0.25 2.19 11.62
N PHE A 212 0.15 2.06 10.31
CA PHE A 212 0.54 3.13 9.40
C PHE A 212 -0.55 4.21 9.33
N ILE A 213 -0.17 5.44 9.61
CA ILE A 213 -1.00 6.64 9.41
C ILE A 213 -0.28 7.52 8.39
N ALA A 214 -0.92 7.76 7.24
CA ALA A 214 -0.33 8.61 6.21
C ALA A 214 -0.69 10.07 6.43
N LEU A 215 0.22 10.94 6.05
CA LEU A 215 -0.08 12.36 5.89
C LEU A 215 -1.06 12.54 4.73
N ARG A 216 -2.10 13.34 4.92
CA ARG A 216 -3.15 13.61 3.94
C ARG A 216 -3.46 15.10 3.84
N CYS A 217 -4.08 15.48 2.74
CA CYS A 217 -4.75 16.79 2.70
C CYS A 217 -5.92 16.77 3.67
N LYS A 218 -6.12 17.85 4.38
CA LYS A 218 -7.19 17.95 5.38
C LYS A 218 -8.56 17.61 4.79
N ASP A 219 -9.35 16.89 5.57
CA ASP A 219 -10.70 16.41 5.20
C ASP A 219 -10.73 15.50 3.97
N THR A 220 -9.60 14.90 3.60
CA THR A 220 -9.54 13.88 2.56
C THR A 220 -9.13 12.52 3.16
N ILE A 221 -9.37 11.45 2.42
CA ILE A 221 -9.03 10.08 2.88
C ILE A 221 -7.79 9.51 2.20
N ALA A 222 -7.31 10.13 1.13
CA ALA A 222 -6.19 9.62 0.37
C ALA A 222 -4.84 10.00 1.02
N PRO A 223 -3.80 9.14 0.91
CA PRO A 223 -2.46 9.41 1.46
C PRO A 223 -1.69 10.44 0.62
N THR A 224 -2.23 11.62 0.50
CA THR A 224 -1.82 12.65 -0.47
C THR A 224 -1.11 13.84 0.13
N GLY A 225 -0.88 13.84 1.45
CA GLY A 225 -0.24 14.95 2.15
C GLY A 225 1.23 15.21 1.78
N THR A 226 1.80 14.43 0.85
CA THR A 226 3.15 14.65 0.32
C THR A 226 3.19 14.92 -1.18
N ILE A 227 2.06 14.93 -1.88
CA ILE A 227 2.04 15.08 -3.35
C ILE A 227 2.68 16.39 -3.79
N ALA A 228 2.36 17.50 -3.12
CA ALA A 228 2.91 18.81 -3.49
C ALA A 228 4.43 18.93 -3.28
N GLN A 229 5.07 18.00 -2.58
CA GLN A 229 6.52 17.93 -2.52
C GLN A 229 7.14 17.61 -3.89
N GLY A 230 6.39 17.02 -4.79
CA GLY A 230 6.80 16.80 -6.18
C GLY A 230 7.06 18.10 -6.96
N VAL A 231 6.53 19.23 -6.51
CA VAL A 231 6.80 20.58 -7.03
C VAL A 231 7.67 21.42 -6.07
N GLY A 232 8.32 20.77 -5.11
CA GLY A 232 9.23 21.42 -4.16
C GLY A 232 8.57 22.07 -2.95
N ALA A 233 7.26 21.88 -2.75
CA ALA A 233 6.55 22.42 -1.60
C ALA A 233 7.14 21.93 -0.27
N LYS A 234 7.35 22.84 0.67
CA LYS A 234 7.84 22.58 2.02
C LYS A 234 6.70 22.50 3.02
N GLN A 235 6.86 21.68 4.06
CA GLN A 235 5.93 21.65 5.17
C GLN A 235 6.14 22.89 6.05
N VAL A 236 5.08 23.66 6.26
CA VAL A 236 5.08 24.87 7.09
C VAL A 236 3.96 24.82 8.12
N ASN A 237 4.19 25.44 9.27
CA ASN A 237 3.19 25.62 10.31
C ASN A 237 2.37 26.91 10.09
N SER A 238 1.44 27.22 10.99
CA SER A 238 0.61 28.42 10.92
C SER A 238 1.38 29.72 11.05
N LEU A 239 2.60 29.68 11.60
CA LEU A 239 3.50 30.82 11.70
C LEU A 239 4.34 31.03 10.42
N GLY A 240 4.18 30.19 9.42
CA GLY A 240 4.95 30.21 8.17
C GLY A 240 6.34 29.60 8.28
N GLU A 241 6.69 29.01 9.41
CA GLU A 241 7.99 28.36 9.63
C GLU A 241 8.06 27.00 8.93
N VAL A 242 9.18 26.75 8.24
CA VAL A 242 9.49 25.42 7.69
C VAL A 242 9.95 24.52 8.83
N TYR A 243 9.17 23.50 9.16
CA TYR A 243 9.44 22.63 10.29
C TYR A 243 9.99 21.23 9.91
N GLU A 244 9.91 20.84 8.65
CA GLU A 244 10.27 19.49 8.21
C GLU A 244 11.71 19.08 8.59
N ASN A 245 12.64 20.03 8.59
CA ASN A 245 14.04 19.78 8.98
C ASN A 245 14.22 19.51 10.48
N ARG A 246 13.27 19.95 11.31
CA ARG A 246 13.27 19.73 12.75
C ARG A 246 12.99 18.29 13.11
N TYR A 247 12.14 17.62 12.35
CA TYR A 247 11.65 16.27 12.63
C TYR A 247 12.20 15.21 11.67
N GLY A 248 12.64 15.61 10.49
CA GLY A 248 13.18 14.75 9.44
C GLY A 248 12.27 14.64 8.21
N LEU A 249 12.77 13.94 7.20
CA LEU A 249 12.22 13.96 5.84
C LEU A 249 11.65 12.62 5.38
N THR A 250 11.70 11.57 6.19
CA THR A 250 11.05 10.29 5.85
C THR A 250 9.53 10.43 5.94
N THR A 251 8.82 9.46 5.38
CA THR A 251 7.34 9.48 5.39
C THR A 251 6.79 9.57 6.81
N SER A 252 7.29 8.73 7.72
CA SER A 252 6.84 8.71 9.12
C SER A 252 7.22 9.98 9.89
N GLN A 253 8.45 10.49 9.68
CA GLN A 253 8.91 11.71 10.31
C GLN A 253 8.09 12.94 9.89
N ARG A 254 7.66 13.01 8.63
CA ARG A 254 6.80 14.09 8.13
C ARG A 254 5.42 14.08 8.78
N VAL A 255 4.85 12.90 8.99
CA VAL A 255 3.57 12.74 9.72
C VAL A 255 3.77 13.17 11.16
N TYR A 256 4.79 12.64 11.82
CA TYR A 256 5.13 12.95 13.20
C TYR A 256 5.31 14.46 13.41
N GLY A 257 6.08 15.13 12.55
CA GLY A 257 6.28 16.56 12.62
C GLY A 257 4.98 17.36 12.52
N THR A 258 4.08 16.98 11.60
CA THR A 258 2.76 17.63 11.48
C THR A 258 1.93 17.46 12.74
N VAL A 259 1.92 16.25 13.32
CA VAL A 259 1.20 15.98 14.56
C VAL A 259 1.78 16.79 15.73
N ARG A 260 3.11 16.84 15.85
CA ARG A 260 3.79 17.63 16.90
C ARG A 260 3.50 19.11 16.80
N GLU A 261 3.58 19.70 15.60
CA GLU A 261 3.27 21.13 15.40
C GLU A 261 1.83 21.45 15.81
N ASN A 262 0.87 20.56 15.50
CA ASN A 262 -0.53 20.74 15.93
C ASN A 262 -0.68 20.62 17.47
N ILE A 263 -0.07 19.64 18.11
CA ILE A 263 -0.13 19.44 19.58
C ILE A 263 0.48 20.64 20.31
N GLU A 264 1.56 21.20 19.77
CA GLU A 264 2.29 22.33 20.38
C GLU A 264 1.65 23.69 20.05
N GLY A 265 0.46 23.71 19.41
CA GLY A 265 -0.31 24.92 19.15
C GLY A 265 0.20 25.75 17.97
N ARG A 266 1.09 25.22 17.14
CA ARG A 266 1.58 25.87 15.91
C ARG A 266 0.88 25.41 14.64
N GLY A 267 -0.16 24.57 14.76
CA GLY A 267 -1.05 24.23 13.65
C GLY A 267 -2.04 25.35 13.32
N PRO A 268 -2.77 25.25 12.20
CA PRO A 268 -2.70 24.17 11.21
C PRO A 268 -1.40 24.18 10.40
N CYS A 269 -1.10 23.01 9.80
CA CYS A 269 0.09 22.83 8.98
C CYS A 269 -0.26 22.75 7.49
N TYR A 270 0.67 23.16 6.65
CA TYR A 270 0.46 23.25 5.21
C TYR A 270 1.65 22.73 4.42
N LEU A 271 1.39 22.31 3.18
CA LEU A 271 2.39 22.32 2.12
C LEU A 271 2.36 23.69 1.46
N ARG A 272 3.50 24.37 1.44
CA ARG A 272 3.62 25.71 0.84
C ARG A 272 3.62 25.58 -0.67
N THR A 273 2.45 25.74 -1.28
CA THR A 273 2.25 25.75 -2.74
C THR A 273 2.05 27.14 -3.30
N GLU A 274 1.75 28.11 -2.45
CA GLU A 274 1.62 29.50 -2.83
C GLU A 274 2.90 30.03 -3.50
N GLY A 275 2.76 30.62 -4.68
CA GLY A 275 3.86 31.17 -5.47
C GLY A 275 4.57 30.16 -6.38
N ILE A 276 4.10 28.92 -6.53
CA ILE A 276 4.63 27.98 -7.53
C ILE A 276 4.35 28.46 -8.96
N SER A 277 5.12 27.99 -9.94
CA SER A 277 4.91 28.37 -11.34
C SER A 277 3.59 27.82 -11.90
N SER A 278 3.13 28.42 -13.02
CA SER A 278 1.92 27.93 -13.72
C SER A 278 2.05 26.49 -14.19
N GLU A 279 3.24 26.06 -14.61
CA GLU A 279 3.51 24.67 -15.01
C GLU A 279 3.43 23.73 -13.81
N GLN A 280 3.99 24.11 -12.67
CA GLN A 280 3.90 23.37 -11.41
C GLN A 280 2.45 23.31 -10.92
N ASP A 281 1.69 24.39 -11.04
CA ASP A 281 0.28 24.46 -10.68
C ASP A 281 -0.56 23.46 -11.48
N GLU A 282 -0.41 23.43 -12.82
CA GLU A 282 -1.09 22.48 -13.69
C GLU A 282 -0.68 21.02 -13.42
N SER A 283 0.63 20.78 -13.17
CA SER A 283 1.13 19.46 -12.80
C SER A 283 0.51 18.99 -11.48
N LEU A 284 0.38 19.91 -10.53
CA LEU A 284 -0.16 19.60 -9.21
C LEU A 284 -1.67 19.31 -9.27
N LYS A 285 -2.44 20.09 -10.03
CA LYS A 285 -3.88 19.84 -10.29
C LYS A 285 -4.11 18.44 -10.88
N LYS A 286 -3.33 18.05 -11.88
CA LYS A 286 -3.41 16.71 -12.48
C LYS A 286 -3.11 15.60 -11.47
N ALA A 287 -2.09 15.78 -10.63
CA ALA A 287 -1.72 14.81 -9.62
C ALA A 287 -2.82 14.63 -8.56
N TYR A 288 -3.40 15.73 -8.09
CA TYR A 288 -4.49 15.69 -7.11
C TYR A 288 -5.80 15.18 -7.70
N LEU A 289 -6.10 15.49 -8.95
CA LEU A 289 -7.30 14.97 -9.61
C LEU A 289 -7.34 13.44 -9.59
N ASN A 290 -6.20 12.80 -9.79
CA ASN A 290 -6.09 11.34 -9.79
C ASN A 290 -6.08 10.75 -8.36
N MET A 291 -5.40 11.42 -7.43
CA MET A 291 -5.10 10.82 -6.12
C MET A 291 -6.00 11.33 -4.99
N ALA A 292 -6.49 12.55 -5.09
CA ALA A 292 -7.34 13.20 -4.09
C ALA A 292 -8.33 14.15 -4.75
N PRO A 293 -9.31 13.67 -5.53
CA PRO A 293 -10.28 14.52 -6.23
C PRO A 293 -11.03 15.48 -5.30
N SER A 294 -11.22 15.11 -4.03
CA SER A 294 -11.80 16.02 -3.02
C SER A 294 -10.96 17.27 -2.77
N GLN A 295 -9.63 17.21 -2.89
CA GLN A 295 -8.80 18.41 -2.83
C GLN A 295 -8.97 19.26 -4.09
N THR A 296 -9.11 18.65 -5.25
CA THR A 296 -9.40 19.37 -6.50
C THR A 296 -10.75 20.09 -6.42
N LEU A 297 -11.76 19.45 -5.84
CA LEU A 297 -13.07 20.08 -5.60
C LEU A 297 -12.95 21.31 -4.69
N LYS A 298 -12.16 21.26 -3.62
CA LYS A 298 -11.91 22.44 -2.76
C LYS A 298 -11.34 23.62 -3.53
N TRP A 299 -10.42 23.40 -4.48
CA TRP A 299 -9.90 24.47 -5.33
C TRP A 299 -10.96 25.02 -6.27
N ILE A 300 -11.78 24.18 -6.87
CA ILE A 300 -12.90 24.59 -7.73
C ILE A 300 -13.91 25.42 -6.92
N GLU A 301 -14.31 24.96 -5.75
CA GLU A 301 -15.28 25.63 -4.87
C GLU A 301 -14.77 26.96 -4.34
N SER A 302 -13.49 27.05 -4.00
CA SER A 302 -12.87 28.29 -3.53
C SER A 302 -12.52 29.27 -4.65
N GLY A 303 -12.52 28.83 -5.91
CA GLY A 303 -12.05 29.61 -7.05
C GLY A 303 -10.56 29.93 -7.02
N LYS A 304 -9.77 29.22 -6.20
CA LYS A 304 -8.33 29.41 -6.05
C LYS A 304 -7.56 28.26 -6.65
N ASN A 305 -6.39 28.56 -7.19
CA ASN A 305 -5.45 27.58 -7.70
C ASN A 305 -4.47 27.12 -6.59
N PRO A 306 -3.76 25.99 -6.76
CA PRO A 306 -2.70 25.59 -5.85
C PRO A 306 -1.63 26.66 -5.62
N SER A 307 -1.30 27.44 -6.66
CA SER A 307 -0.34 28.55 -6.59
C SER A 307 -0.82 29.77 -5.79
N GLU A 308 -2.11 29.84 -5.47
CA GLU A 308 -2.74 30.96 -4.76
C GLU A 308 -3.12 30.60 -3.32
N GLN A 309 -3.05 29.32 -2.95
CA GLN A 309 -3.44 28.86 -1.64
C GLN A 309 -2.62 27.59 -1.25
N ASN A 310 -2.01 27.62 -0.08
CA ASN A 310 -1.32 26.49 0.48
C ASN A 310 -2.26 25.31 0.75
N VAL A 311 -1.76 24.10 0.61
CA VAL A 311 -2.53 22.87 0.86
C VAL A 311 -2.44 22.51 2.34
N GLU A 312 -3.53 22.62 3.07
CA GLU A 312 -3.60 22.20 4.47
C GLU A 312 -3.46 20.67 4.58
N ILE A 313 -2.64 20.24 5.53
CA ILE A 313 -2.31 18.84 5.76
C ILE A 313 -2.56 18.41 7.20
N GLU A 314 -2.87 17.15 7.37
CA GLU A 314 -3.05 16.54 8.67
C GLU A 314 -2.60 15.07 8.68
N GLY A 315 -2.24 14.53 9.83
CA GLY A 315 -1.68 13.19 10.00
C GLY A 315 -2.36 12.36 11.09
N THR A 316 -3.56 12.77 11.54
CA THR A 316 -4.24 12.14 12.67
C THR A 316 -5.65 11.70 12.32
N GLU A 317 -6.29 11.02 13.28
CA GLU A 317 -7.72 10.73 13.24
C GLU A 317 -8.54 12.02 13.04
N PRO A 318 -9.77 11.95 12.51
CA PRO A 318 -10.58 10.73 12.42
C PRO A 318 -10.36 9.90 11.15
N TYR A 319 -9.51 10.34 10.25
CA TYR A 319 -9.31 9.66 8.98
C TYR A 319 -8.15 8.67 9.08
N ILE A 320 -8.47 7.38 9.02
CA ILE A 320 -7.46 6.33 8.94
C ILE A 320 -7.21 6.01 7.48
N VAL A 321 -6.01 6.28 7.01
CA VAL A 321 -5.62 6.06 5.62
C VAL A 321 -5.10 4.66 5.41
N GLY A 322 -4.41 4.08 6.40
CA GLY A 322 -3.67 2.85 6.24
C GLY A 322 -4.36 1.62 6.80
N GLY A 323 -4.29 0.52 6.07
CA GLY A 323 -4.45 -0.84 6.55
C GLY A 323 -3.12 -1.55 6.69
N HIS A 324 -2.03 -0.85 6.38
CA HIS A 324 -0.69 -1.38 6.60
C HIS A 324 -0.41 -1.39 8.09
N THR A 325 -0.08 -2.57 8.56
CA THR A 325 0.59 -2.74 9.81
C THR A 325 1.92 -3.39 9.46
N ALA A 326 3.01 -3.06 10.08
CA ALA A 326 4.22 -3.85 9.93
C ALA A 326 4.06 -5.24 10.58
N SER A 327 2.85 -5.54 10.99
CA SER A 327 2.38 -6.74 11.69
C SER A 327 1.83 -7.77 10.73
N GLY A 328 1.75 -9.01 11.15
CA GLY A 328 1.20 -10.12 10.39
C GLY A 328 1.98 -11.41 10.63
N TYR A 329 1.88 -12.34 9.70
CA TYR A 329 2.61 -13.59 9.81
C TYR A 329 4.12 -13.35 9.96
N TRP A 330 4.73 -13.99 10.95
CA TRP A 330 6.17 -14.17 10.91
C TRP A 330 6.53 -15.04 9.69
N VAL A 331 7.48 -14.57 8.90
CA VAL A 331 7.94 -15.31 7.70
C VAL A 331 9.45 -15.28 7.58
N ASP A 332 10.00 -16.31 6.97
CA ASP A 332 11.40 -16.34 6.54
C ASP A 332 11.62 -15.57 5.22
N THR A 333 12.84 -15.49 4.74
CA THR A 333 13.19 -14.81 3.48
C THR A 333 12.55 -15.45 2.24
N ASN A 334 12.08 -16.69 2.34
CA ASN A 334 11.30 -17.37 1.31
C ASN A 334 9.78 -17.18 1.49
N ARG A 335 9.36 -16.34 2.43
CA ARG A 335 7.95 -16.09 2.78
C ARG A 335 7.23 -17.32 3.35
N ARG A 336 7.95 -18.28 3.92
CA ARG A 336 7.36 -19.41 4.66
C ARG A 336 6.96 -18.94 6.04
N THR A 337 5.78 -19.35 6.48
CA THR A 337 5.34 -19.20 7.87
C THR A 337 5.87 -20.34 8.74
N THR A 338 5.54 -20.35 10.02
CA THR A 338 5.89 -21.46 10.93
C THR A 338 5.03 -22.72 10.72
N ILE A 339 3.98 -22.64 9.89
CA ILE A 339 3.20 -23.81 9.47
C ILE A 339 3.76 -24.33 8.14
N ASN A 340 4.11 -25.63 8.11
CA ASN A 340 4.66 -26.24 6.92
C ASN A 340 3.73 -26.14 5.71
N GLY A 341 4.23 -25.56 4.62
CA GLY A 341 3.47 -25.38 3.38
C GLY A 341 2.57 -24.19 3.33
N LEU A 342 2.45 -23.41 4.40
CA LEU A 342 1.77 -22.11 4.43
C LEU A 342 2.80 -21.00 4.21
N TYR A 343 2.48 -20.10 3.28
CA TYR A 343 3.26 -18.91 2.93
C TYR A 343 2.40 -17.66 3.17
N ALA A 344 3.05 -16.52 3.42
CA ALA A 344 2.37 -15.24 3.49
C ALA A 344 3.18 -14.17 2.76
N ALA A 345 2.49 -13.30 2.00
CA ALA A 345 3.12 -12.21 1.26
C ALA A 345 2.22 -10.98 1.15
N GLY A 346 2.84 -9.82 0.98
CA GLY A 346 2.17 -8.52 0.99
C GLY A 346 1.81 -8.08 2.42
N ASP A 347 0.80 -7.24 2.58
CA ASP A 347 0.44 -6.61 3.86
C ASP A 347 -0.01 -7.59 4.96
N VAL A 348 -0.24 -8.84 4.64
CA VAL A 348 -0.57 -9.88 5.63
C VAL A 348 0.68 -10.49 6.27
N ALA A 349 1.85 -10.38 5.64
CA ALA A 349 3.12 -10.77 6.22
C ALA A 349 3.69 -9.65 7.09
N GLY A 350 4.27 -9.97 8.24
CA GLY A 350 4.83 -9.02 9.18
C GLY A 350 6.30 -8.67 8.95
N GLY A 351 6.83 -7.76 9.74
CA GLY A 351 8.25 -7.44 9.84
C GLY A 351 8.76 -6.34 8.91
N CYS A 352 7.95 -5.84 7.98
CA CYS A 352 8.35 -4.74 7.09
C CYS A 352 7.31 -3.63 7.10
N PRO A 353 7.70 -2.36 7.30
CA PRO A 353 6.78 -1.22 7.25
C PRO A 353 6.38 -0.87 5.82
N GLN A 354 7.17 -1.28 4.85
CA GLN A 354 6.93 -1.11 3.41
C GLN A 354 6.95 -2.48 2.74
N LYS A 355 5.88 -2.82 2.08
CA LYS A 355 5.64 -4.15 1.51
C LYS A 355 5.24 -4.08 0.05
#